data_769641b9f8704a56b7331906f90b0d11
#
_entry.id   769641b9f8704a56b7331906f90b0d11
#
_cell.length_a   1.000
_cell.length_b   1.000
_cell.length_c   1.000
_cell.angle_alpha   90.00
_cell.angle_beta   90.00
_cell.angle_gamma   90.00
#
_symmetry.space_group_name_H-M   'P 1'
#
loop_
_entity.id
_entity.type
_entity.pdbx_description
1 polymer ?
#
loop_
_entity_poly.entity_id
_entity_poly.type
_entity_poly.pdbx_seq_one_letter_code
_entity_poly.pdbx_strand_id
1 'polypeptide(L)'
;MGTAQNPSRVESGENLRDPQPEDATRAILAAFDTFQIVAIGDYHGSQDLESFILSLIRNPAFPNTVNDIVVEGVNGLLQPMLDRYISGEDVPIAEARRLWRDGTNPVSMNDFQSQFFPLVRRINQRLPAERRLRVVGGEGGIDWANVTPAINAQYVGHREEHIAAVVE
;
A
#
# COMPACT_ATOMS: atom_id res chain seq x y z
N MET A 1 41.97 31.53 -13.04
CA MET A 1 41.98 30.04 -13.10
C MET A 1 41.54 29.53 -11.74
N GLY A 2 40.26 29.23 -11.58
CA GLY A 2 39.69 28.75 -10.34
C GLY A 2 39.43 27.25 -10.48
N THR A 3 40.08 26.46 -9.67
CA THR A 3 39.92 24.99 -9.57
C THR A 3 38.59 24.70 -8.88
N ALA A 4 37.66 24.12 -9.61
CA ALA A 4 36.42 23.57 -9.06
C ALA A 4 36.76 22.38 -8.15
N GLN A 5 36.47 22.50 -6.87
CA GLN A 5 36.50 21.39 -5.92
C GLN A 5 35.30 20.48 -6.19
N ASN A 6 35.60 19.23 -6.47
CA ASN A 6 34.64 18.13 -6.63
C ASN A 6 34.02 17.81 -5.25
N PRO A 7 32.70 17.78 -5.10
CA PRO A 7 32.08 17.43 -3.83
C PRO A 7 32.34 15.95 -3.50
N SER A 8 32.70 15.77 -2.27
CA SER A 8 33.12 14.58 -1.56
C SER A 8 32.35 13.30 -1.95
N ARG A 9 33.13 12.33 -2.42
CA ARG A 9 32.75 10.93 -2.50
C ARG A 9 32.35 10.47 -1.10
N VAL A 10 31.10 10.17 -0.90
CA VAL A 10 30.63 9.49 0.32
C VAL A 10 31.34 8.15 0.39
N GLU A 11 32.19 7.99 1.38
CA GLU A 11 32.82 6.69 1.68
C GLU A 11 31.72 5.76 2.21
N SER A 12 31.16 4.95 1.34
CA SER A 12 30.34 3.79 1.68
C SER A 12 31.25 2.66 2.18
N GLY A 13 31.78 2.84 3.37
CA GLY A 13 32.61 1.86 4.09
C GLY A 13 31.83 1.17 5.21
N GLU A 14 30.54 0.91 5.06
CA GLU A 14 29.88 -0.08 5.91
C GLU A 14 30.28 -1.46 5.40
N ASN A 15 30.93 -2.23 6.28
CA ASN A 15 31.13 -3.66 6.13
C ASN A 15 29.77 -4.30 5.83
N LEU A 16 29.50 -4.56 4.55
CA LEU A 16 28.43 -5.43 4.12
C LEU A 16 28.73 -6.81 4.70
N ARG A 17 28.30 -7.05 5.93
CA ARG A 17 28.28 -8.40 6.50
C ARG A 17 27.53 -9.26 5.52
N ASP A 18 28.04 -10.47 5.28
CA ASP A 18 27.37 -11.46 4.48
C ASP A 18 25.90 -11.55 4.92
N PRO A 19 24.91 -11.23 4.07
CA PRO A 19 23.52 -11.14 4.50
C PRO A 19 23.06 -12.51 5.00
N GLN A 20 22.59 -12.54 6.25
CA GLN A 20 22.02 -13.76 6.82
C GLN A 20 20.51 -13.73 6.63
N PRO A 21 19.89 -14.78 6.06
CA PRO A 21 18.46 -14.88 5.96
C PRO A 21 17.79 -14.82 7.34
N GLU A 22 16.72 -14.03 7.46
CA GLU A 22 15.90 -13.97 8.67
C GLU A 22 14.41 -14.07 8.33
N ASP A 23 13.57 -14.29 9.34
CA ASP A 23 12.12 -14.29 9.17
C ASP A 23 11.62 -12.90 8.75
N ALA A 24 11.11 -12.80 7.51
CA ALA A 24 10.70 -11.55 6.93
C ALA A 24 9.54 -10.88 7.68
N THR A 25 8.59 -11.66 8.21
CA THR A 25 7.47 -11.12 9.01
C THR A 25 7.99 -10.45 10.27
N ARG A 26 8.91 -11.12 10.98
CA ARG A 26 9.52 -10.57 12.18
C ARG A 26 10.33 -9.31 11.89
N ALA A 27 11.14 -9.34 10.83
CA ALA A 27 11.98 -8.20 10.45
C ALA A 27 11.14 -6.97 10.08
N ILE A 28 10.07 -7.15 9.30
CA ILE A 28 9.15 -6.06 8.91
C ILE A 28 8.44 -5.49 10.13
N LEU A 29 7.91 -6.31 11.02
CA LEU A 29 7.24 -5.82 12.21
C LEU A 29 8.21 -5.11 13.17
N ALA A 30 9.44 -5.62 13.32
CA ALA A 30 10.46 -4.97 14.14
C ALA A 30 10.96 -3.64 13.55
N ALA A 31 10.86 -3.44 12.23
CA ALA A 31 11.24 -2.17 11.61
C ALA A 31 10.38 -0.99 12.10
N PHE A 32 9.14 -1.23 12.51
CA PHE A 32 8.28 -0.21 13.10
C PHE A 32 8.70 0.28 14.49
N ASP A 33 9.62 -0.42 15.16
CA ASP A 33 10.25 0.09 16.41
C ASP A 33 11.13 1.32 16.13
N THR A 34 11.56 1.50 14.88
CA THR A 34 12.46 2.58 14.47
C THR A 34 11.86 3.51 13.44
N PHE A 35 11.05 2.99 12.53
CA PHE A 35 10.51 3.72 11.39
C PHE A 35 8.98 3.85 11.49
N GLN A 36 8.48 5.03 11.17
CA GLN A 36 7.04 5.29 11.09
C GLN A 36 6.40 4.67 9.83
N ILE A 37 7.19 4.49 8.78
CA ILE A 37 6.77 3.96 7.49
C ILE A 37 7.70 2.82 7.09
N VAL A 38 7.12 1.70 6.70
CA VAL A 38 7.81 0.57 6.09
C VAL A 38 7.21 0.32 4.72
N ALA A 39 7.98 0.51 3.66
CA ALA A 39 7.56 0.28 2.29
C ALA A 39 8.00 -1.11 1.80
N ILE A 40 7.08 -1.81 1.16
CA ILE A 40 7.36 -3.09 0.50
C ILE A 40 7.19 -2.86 -1.00
N GLY A 41 8.28 -3.05 -1.76
CA GLY A 41 8.23 -2.96 -3.20
C GLY A 41 7.39 -4.10 -3.79
N ASP A 42 6.54 -3.77 -4.76
CA ASP A 42 5.73 -4.74 -5.47
C ASP A 42 6.40 -5.18 -6.78
N TYR A 43 6.45 -6.49 -6.99
CA TYR A 43 6.72 -7.07 -8.30
C TYR A 43 5.39 -7.59 -8.85
N HIS A 44 4.76 -6.79 -9.69
CA HIS A 44 3.42 -7.04 -10.22
C HIS A 44 3.24 -8.46 -10.74
N GLY A 45 2.20 -9.15 -10.24
CA GLY A 45 1.88 -10.52 -10.61
C GLY A 45 2.70 -11.58 -9.87
N SER A 46 3.48 -11.22 -8.86
CA SER A 46 4.17 -12.19 -8.00
C SER A 46 3.22 -12.79 -6.98
N GLN A 47 2.72 -13.98 -7.24
CA GLN A 47 1.85 -14.73 -6.32
C GLN A 47 2.54 -15.01 -4.97
N ASP A 48 3.85 -15.20 -4.98
CA ASP A 48 4.62 -15.44 -3.75
C ASP A 48 4.61 -14.18 -2.86
N LEU A 49 4.84 -12.99 -3.44
CA LEU A 49 4.79 -11.74 -2.72
C LEU A 49 3.37 -11.43 -2.19
N GLU A 50 2.36 -11.60 -3.04
CA GLU A 50 0.96 -11.42 -2.65
C GLU A 50 0.57 -12.36 -1.49
N SER A 51 0.97 -13.63 -1.57
CA SER A 51 0.74 -14.62 -0.52
C SER A 51 1.47 -14.26 0.77
N PHE A 52 2.70 -13.75 0.66
CA PHE A 52 3.47 -13.27 1.80
C PHE A 52 2.78 -12.07 2.47
N ILE A 53 2.35 -11.06 1.71
CA ILE A 53 1.65 -9.88 2.25
C ILE A 53 0.37 -10.31 2.98
N LEU A 54 -0.43 -11.19 2.38
CA LEU A 54 -1.64 -11.72 3.04
C LEU A 54 -1.30 -12.49 4.33
N SER A 55 -0.18 -13.20 4.35
CA SER A 55 0.31 -13.90 5.55
C SER A 55 0.78 -12.93 6.64
N LEU A 56 1.52 -11.90 6.26
CA LEU A 56 1.95 -10.83 7.16
C LEU A 56 0.75 -10.16 7.85
N ILE A 57 -0.27 -9.80 7.09
CA ILE A 57 -1.49 -9.17 7.61
C ILE A 57 -2.28 -10.10 8.54
N ARG A 58 -2.24 -11.42 8.30
CA ARG A 58 -2.86 -12.42 9.20
C ARG A 58 -2.12 -12.60 10.51
N ASN A 59 -0.88 -12.15 10.62
CA ASN A 59 -0.12 -12.27 11.86
C ASN A 59 -0.82 -11.49 12.98
N PRO A 60 -1.05 -12.09 14.16
CA PRO A 60 -1.73 -11.43 15.27
C PRO A 60 -1.04 -10.16 15.78
N ALA A 61 0.27 -10.03 15.57
CA ALA A 61 1.03 -8.84 15.94
C ALA A 61 0.79 -7.68 14.98
N PHE A 62 0.40 -7.95 13.72
CA PHE A 62 0.26 -6.93 12.69
C PHE A 62 -0.68 -5.78 13.10
N PRO A 63 -1.94 -6.02 13.53
CA PRO A 63 -2.84 -4.93 13.94
C PRO A 63 -2.48 -4.30 15.29
N ASN A 64 -1.43 -4.77 15.95
CA ASN A 64 -0.87 -4.14 17.15
C ASN A 64 0.30 -3.19 16.81
N THR A 65 0.83 -3.31 15.61
CA THR A 65 2.03 -2.61 15.15
C THR A 65 1.70 -1.60 14.05
N VAL A 66 0.75 -1.93 13.18
CA VAL A 66 0.37 -1.14 12.00
C VAL A 66 -1.02 -0.56 12.18
N ASN A 67 -1.19 0.72 11.85
CA ASN A 67 -2.49 1.41 11.87
C ASN A 67 -3.04 1.54 10.45
N ASP A 68 -2.21 2.01 9.52
CA ASP A 68 -2.60 2.34 8.14
C ASP A 68 -1.85 1.46 7.15
N ILE A 69 -2.55 1.02 6.11
CA ILE A 69 -1.99 0.27 4.99
C ILE A 69 -2.26 1.09 3.74
N VAL A 70 -1.21 1.68 3.17
CA VAL A 70 -1.31 2.39 1.89
C VAL A 70 -1.14 1.39 0.75
N VAL A 71 -2.07 1.39 -0.18
CA VAL A 71 -2.11 0.41 -1.29
C VAL A 71 -2.15 1.13 -2.62
N GLU A 72 -1.23 0.75 -3.50
CA GLU A 72 -1.24 1.15 -4.90
C GLU A 72 -2.46 0.56 -5.65
N GLY A 73 -2.88 1.21 -6.72
CA GLY A 73 -3.94 0.71 -7.60
C GLY A 73 -5.36 0.93 -7.08
N VAL A 74 -5.53 1.54 -5.93
CA VAL A 74 -6.84 1.91 -5.38
C VAL A 74 -7.23 3.30 -5.86
N ASN A 75 -8.36 3.39 -6.54
CA ASN A 75 -8.89 4.66 -7.01
C ASN A 75 -9.34 5.54 -5.84
N GLY A 76 -8.69 6.68 -5.64
CA GLY A 76 -8.96 7.61 -4.54
C GLY A 76 -10.40 8.12 -4.47
N LEU A 77 -11.14 8.15 -5.60
CA LEU A 77 -12.58 8.46 -5.59
C LEU A 77 -13.41 7.44 -4.80
N LEU A 78 -12.90 6.23 -4.63
CA LEU A 78 -13.59 5.16 -3.89
C LEU A 78 -13.20 5.09 -2.41
N GLN A 79 -12.32 5.99 -1.92
CA GLN A 79 -11.89 5.98 -0.52
C GLN A 79 -13.05 5.99 0.48
N PRO A 80 -14.10 6.81 0.33
CA PRO A 80 -15.23 6.79 1.28
C PRO A 80 -15.95 5.43 1.33
N MET A 81 -16.04 4.74 0.20
CA MET A 81 -16.61 3.38 0.13
C MET A 81 -15.68 2.36 0.76
N LEU A 82 -14.37 2.49 0.52
CA LEU A 82 -13.34 1.63 1.11
C LEU A 82 -13.36 1.74 2.63
N ASP A 83 -13.38 2.95 3.16
CA ASP A 83 -13.43 3.19 4.62
C ASP A 83 -14.65 2.50 5.25
N ARG A 84 -15.84 2.64 4.65
CA ARG A 84 -17.06 1.97 5.10
C ARG A 84 -16.94 0.44 5.04
N TYR A 85 -16.42 -0.08 3.93
CA TYR A 85 -16.25 -1.52 3.76
C TYR A 85 -15.27 -2.10 4.77
N ILE A 86 -14.11 -1.48 4.93
CA ILE A 86 -13.04 -1.94 5.83
C ILE A 86 -13.46 -1.82 7.30
N SER A 87 -14.22 -0.77 7.67
CA SER A 87 -14.74 -0.62 9.03
C SER A 87 -15.73 -1.70 9.45
N GLY A 88 -16.28 -2.43 8.49
CA GLY A 88 -17.22 -3.51 8.74
C GLY A 88 -18.68 -3.14 8.51
N GLU A 89 -18.99 -1.96 7.98
CA GLU A 89 -20.34 -1.57 7.60
C GLU A 89 -20.94 -2.50 6.55
N ASP A 90 -22.26 -2.58 6.52
CA ASP A 90 -22.98 -3.36 5.51
C ASP A 90 -22.97 -2.61 4.17
N VAL A 91 -21.94 -2.91 3.37
CA VAL A 91 -21.79 -2.44 1.99
C VAL A 91 -22.20 -3.58 1.06
N PRO A 92 -23.21 -3.37 0.18
CA PRO A 92 -23.62 -4.39 -0.77
C PRO A 92 -22.44 -4.91 -1.58
N ILE A 93 -22.32 -6.23 -1.73
CA ILE A 93 -21.18 -6.84 -2.42
C ILE A 93 -20.99 -6.35 -3.85
N ALA A 94 -22.10 -5.99 -4.53
CA ALA A 94 -22.05 -5.41 -5.87
C ALA A 94 -21.33 -4.05 -5.90
N GLU A 95 -21.51 -3.23 -4.85
CA GLU A 95 -20.81 -1.98 -4.67
C GLU A 95 -19.36 -2.21 -4.24
N ALA A 96 -19.15 -3.06 -3.23
CA ALA A 96 -17.82 -3.36 -2.73
C ALA A 96 -16.88 -3.90 -3.82
N ARG A 97 -17.38 -4.65 -4.79
CA ARG A 97 -16.59 -5.13 -5.93
C ARG A 97 -15.96 -4.02 -6.78
N ARG A 98 -16.49 -2.80 -6.72
CA ARG A 98 -15.90 -1.66 -7.41
C ARG A 98 -14.52 -1.31 -6.87
N LEU A 99 -14.26 -1.56 -5.58
CA LEU A 99 -12.98 -1.28 -4.93
C LEU A 99 -11.81 -1.98 -5.64
N TRP A 100 -12.04 -3.15 -6.22
CA TRP A 100 -11.00 -3.91 -6.94
C TRP A 100 -11.22 -4.05 -8.46
N ARG A 101 -12.38 -3.61 -8.98
CA ARG A 101 -12.61 -3.58 -10.43
C ARG A 101 -12.38 -2.22 -11.05
N ASP A 102 -12.73 -1.16 -10.32
CA ASP A 102 -12.65 0.22 -10.81
C ASP A 102 -11.37 0.91 -10.28
N GLY A 103 -10.33 0.11 -10.03
CA GLY A 103 -9.01 0.60 -9.62
C GLY A 103 -8.31 1.41 -10.70
N THR A 104 -7.16 1.92 -10.36
CA THR A 104 -6.35 2.78 -11.25
C THR A 104 -5.45 1.97 -12.17
N ASN A 105 -5.21 0.69 -11.84
CA ASN A 105 -4.51 -0.27 -12.70
C ASN A 105 -5.36 -1.53 -12.90
N PRO A 106 -6.15 -1.60 -13.98
CA PRO A 106 -7.19 -2.61 -14.12
C PRO A 106 -6.69 -4.04 -14.41
N VAL A 107 -5.41 -4.27 -14.67
CA VAL A 107 -4.99 -5.53 -15.30
C VAL A 107 -4.35 -6.53 -14.32
N SER A 108 -3.72 -6.12 -13.22
CA SER A 108 -2.87 -7.05 -12.46
C SER A 108 -3.20 -7.20 -10.97
N MET A 109 -4.00 -6.33 -10.37
CA MET A 109 -4.20 -6.31 -8.91
C MET A 109 -5.55 -6.84 -8.43
N ASN A 110 -6.46 -7.19 -9.34
CA ASN A 110 -7.82 -7.57 -8.99
C ASN A 110 -7.89 -8.81 -8.08
N ASP A 111 -7.05 -9.81 -8.33
CA ASP A 111 -7.08 -11.07 -7.57
C ASP A 111 -6.54 -10.85 -6.15
N PHE A 112 -5.42 -10.14 -6.01
CA PHE A 112 -4.88 -9.77 -4.70
C PHE A 112 -5.88 -8.92 -3.91
N GLN A 113 -6.38 -7.82 -4.48
CA GLN A 113 -7.31 -6.91 -3.80
C GLN A 113 -8.61 -7.61 -3.41
N SER A 114 -9.10 -8.55 -4.23
CA SER A 114 -10.29 -9.34 -3.93
C SER A 114 -10.15 -10.25 -2.68
N GLN A 115 -8.92 -10.56 -2.30
CA GLN A 115 -8.58 -11.30 -1.08
C GLN A 115 -8.20 -10.36 0.07
N PHE A 116 -7.44 -9.32 -0.23
CA PHE A 116 -6.89 -8.36 0.73
C PHE A 116 -7.98 -7.58 1.46
N PHE A 117 -8.88 -6.89 0.76
CA PHE A 117 -9.92 -6.10 1.42
C PHE A 117 -10.87 -6.94 2.30
N PRO A 118 -11.38 -8.10 1.87
CA PRO A 118 -12.15 -8.97 2.78
C PRO A 118 -11.34 -9.50 3.96
N LEU A 119 -10.03 -9.68 3.81
CA LEU A 119 -9.17 -10.10 4.93
C LEU A 119 -9.08 -9.00 5.98
N VAL A 120 -8.73 -7.76 5.59
CA VAL A 120 -8.65 -6.64 6.53
C VAL A 120 -10.00 -6.37 7.20
N ARG A 121 -11.11 -6.40 6.43
CA ARG A 121 -12.46 -6.30 6.99
C ARG A 121 -12.71 -7.36 8.08
N ARG A 122 -12.38 -8.62 7.85
CA ARG A 122 -12.54 -9.70 8.85
C ARG A 122 -11.70 -9.49 10.10
N ILE A 123 -10.50 -8.94 9.95
CA ILE A 123 -9.64 -8.59 11.08
C ILE A 123 -10.31 -7.47 11.89
N ASN A 124 -10.73 -6.40 11.24
CA ASN A 124 -11.38 -5.25 11.86
C ASN A 124 -12.68 -5.58 12.59
N GLN A 125 -13.45 -6.55 12.10
CA GLN A 125 -14.66 -7.02 12.78
C GLN A 125 -14.39 -7.67 14.15
N ARG A 126 -13.13 -8.06 14.43
CA ARG A 126 -12.70 -8.65 15.71
C ARG A 126 -11.97 -7.65 16.59
N LEU A 127 -11.68 -6.47 16.08
CA LEU A 127 -10.94 -5.42 16.79
C LEU A 127 -11.90 -4.34 17.32
N PRO A 128 -11.59 -3.77 18.49
CA PRO A 128 -12.28 -2.57 18.95
C PRO A 128 -12.03 -1.42 17.96
N ALA A 129 -12.93 -0.44 17.91
CA ALA A 129 -12.95 0.58 16.88
C ALA A 129 -11.62 1.37 16.78
N GLU A 130 -11.02 1.69 17.91
CA GLU A 130 -9.78 2.45 18.06
C GLU A 130 -8.52 1.70 17.61
N ARG A 131 -8.65 0.41 17.32
CA ARG A 131 -7.53 -0.46 16.90
C ARG A 131 -7.71 -1.03 15.49
N ARG A 132 -8.74 -0.57 14.79
CA ARG A 132 -8.99 -1.04 13.43
C ARG A 132 -7.93 -0.51 12.47
N LEU A 133 -7.50 -1.40 11.61
CA LEU A 133 -6.65 -1.05 10.48
C LEU A 133 -7.42 -0.15 9.52
N ARG A 134 -6.78 0.88 9.03
CA ARG A 134 -7.26 1.67 7.90
C ARG A 134 -6.57 1.21 6.63
N VAL A 135 -7.27 1.23 5.52
CA VAL A 135 -6.69 1.04 4.18
C VAL A 135 -6.87 2.33 3.41
N VAL A 136 -5.77 2.85 2.89
CA VAL A 136 -5.74 4.11 2.16
C VAL A 136 -5.31 3.85 0.72
N GLY A 137 -6.08 4.35 -0.24
CA GLY A 137 -5.68 4.38 -1.64
C GLY A 137 -4.51 5.34 -1.83
N GLY A 138 -3.37 4.82 -2.27
CA GLY A 138 -2.17 5.63 -2.49
C GLY A 138 -2.23 6.49 -3.75
N GLU A 139 -3.20 6.26 -4.62
CA GLU A 139 -3.31 6.97 -5.90
C GLU A 139 -4.45 7.97 -5.91
N GLY A 140 -4.30 9.00 -6.74
CA GLY A 140 -5.35 10.00 -6.94
C GLY A 140 -6.64 9.42 -7.51
N GLY A 141 -7.72 10.19 -7.42
CA GLY A 141 -9.01 9.80 -7.98
C GLY A 141 -9.06 9.96 -9.50
N ILE A 142 -9.57 8.96 -10.21
CA ILE A 142 -9.86 9.04 -11.65
C ILE A 142 -11.30 8.57 -11.93
N ASP A 143 -12.06 9.42 -12.64
CA ASP A 143 -13.39 9.06 -13.12
C ASP A 143 -13.29 8.41 -14.51
N TRP A 144 -13.30 7.09 -14.53
CA TRP A 144 -13.19 6.32 -15.77
C TRP A 144 -14.34 6.57 -16.74
N ALA A 145 -15.51 6.98 -16.28
CA ALA A 145 -16.66 7.26 -17.13
C ALA A 145 -16.47 8.54 -17.96
N ASN A 146 -15.68 9.49 -17.44
CA ASN A 146 -15.44 10.80 -18.03
C ASN A 146 -13.96 11.03 -18.41
N VAL A 147 -13.13 10.00 -18.40
CA VAL A 147 -11.71 10.11 -18.70
C VAL A 147 -11.49 10.44 -20.18
N THR A 148 -10.63 11.43 -20.42
CA THR A 148 -10.10 11.78 -21.75
C THR A 148 -8.62 11.47 -21.82
N PRO A 149 -7.99 11.38 -23.01
CA PRO A 149 -6.55 11.21 -23.12
C PRO A 149 -5.74 12.27 -22.36
N ALA A 150 -6.22 13.51 -22.32
CA ALA A 150 -5.57 14.60 -21.59
C ALA A 150 -5.68 14.40 -20.06
N ILE A 151 -6.86 14.03 -19.56
CA ILE A 151 -7.07 13.72 -18.13
C ILE A 151 -6.20 12.53 -17.72
N ASN A 152 -6.16 11.48 -18.53
CA ASN A 152 -5.34 10.31 -18.24
C ASN A 152 -3.83 10.65 -18.22
N ALA A 153 -3.35 11.45 -19.18
CA ALA A 153 -1.96 11.88 -19.21
C ALA A 153 -1.58 12.71 -17.99
N GLN A 154 -2.46 13.62 -17.56
CA GLN A 154 -2.27 14.40 -16.34
C GLN A 154 -2.26 13.49 -15.11
N TYR A 155 -3.20 12.58 -14.99
CA TYR A 155 -3.27 11.62 -13.89
C TYR A 155 -1.98 10.79 -13.78
N VAL A 156 -1.52 10.19 -14.86
CA VAL A 156 -0.28 9.40 -14.91
C VAL A 156 0.94 10.25 -14.56
N GLY A 157 0.99 11.52 -15.04
CA GLY A 157 2.11 12.42 -14.78
C GLY A 157 2.26 12.86 -13.32
N HIS A 158 1.18 12.79 -12.52
CA HIS A 158 1.19 13.19 -11.10
C HIS A 158 1.00 12.01 -10.13
N ARG A 159 1.09 10.80 -10.61
CA ARG A 159 0.81 9.60 -9.82
C ARG A 159 1.71 9.49 -8.59
N GLU A 160 3.01 9.69 -8.74
CA GLU A 160 4.00 9.63 -7.67
C GLU A 160 3.77 10.72 -6.60
N GLU A 161 3.36 11.92 -7.04
CA GLU A 161 3.03 13.03 -6.15
C GLU A 161 1.81 12.71 -5.28
N HIS A 162 0.81 12.01 -5.83
CA HIS A 162 -0.36 11.55 -5.07
C HIS A 162 0.04 10.55 -3.99
N ILE A 163 0.87 9.56 -4.33
CA ILE A 163 1.34 8.56 -3.37
C ILE A 163 2.13 9.24 -2.24
N ALA A 164 3.03 10.16 -2.57
CA ALA A 164 3.79 10.91 -1.59
C ALA A 164 2.88 11.70 -0.63
N ALA A 165 1.90 12.42 -1.17
CA ALA A 165 0.96 13.23 -0.37
C ALA A 165 0.03 12.40 0.55
N VAL A 166 -0.17 11.12 0.26
CA VAL A 166 -0.97 10.22 1.11
C VAL A 166 -0.15 9.71 2.30
N VAL A 167 1.17 9.62 2.14
CA VAL A 167 2.08 9.05 3.15
C VAL A 167 2.62 10.11 4.11
N GLU A 168 2.58 11.41 3.75
CA GLU A 168 2.92 12.54 4.64
C GLU A 168 1.84 12.79 5.71
#